data_6e9ab4efedd64cc46df7be07bf8139a8
#
_entry.id   6e9ab4efedd64cc46df7be07bf8139a8
#
_cell.length_a   1.000
_cell.length_b   1.000
_cell.length_c   1.000
_cell.angle_alpha   90.00
_cell.angle_beta   90.00
_cell.angle_gamma   90.00
#
_symmetry.space_group_name_H-M   'P 1'
#
loop_
_entity.id
_entity.type
_entity.pdbx_description
1 polymer ?
#
loop_
_entity_poly.entity_id
_entity_poly.type
_entity_poly.pdbx_seq_one_letter_code
_entity_poly.pdbx_strand_id
1 'polypeptide(L)'
;MFDHLKALVSKASFAVKTKFPPELKPPLIETAKVAVELDEYNDNFFNYLPSIFPYNRFTMMKLTKREFFHKHMEYFRDLQEEHIEKLSKLIDEQFPMQASEYEALCREHGVEGKDNNDHQGVDEEKVGDTSVPVAETDELVRRFRWTDEMREELFTVITVENAMSEIRNEKLKLENVPDSYSEINARKAMYKRIA
;
A
#
# COMPACT_ATOMS: atom_id res chain seq x y z
N MET A 1 -6.01 20.98 -15.00
CA MET A 1 -4.71 20.55 -14.46
C MET A 1 -3.53 21.30 -15.11
N PHE A 2 -3.23 21.13 -16.39
CA PHE A 2 -2.04 21.71 -17.04
C PHE A 2 -2.11 23.20 -17.39
N ASP A 3 -3.28 23.82 -17.50
CA ASP A 3 -3.39 25.22 -17.96
C ASP A 3 -2.77 26.22 -17.00
N HIS A 4 -2.92 25.99 -15.69
CA HIS A 4 -2.26 26.80 -14.69
C HIS A 4 -0.71 26.67 -14.77
N LEU A 5 -0.21 25.43 -14.94
CA LEU A 5 1.21 25.15 -15.09
C LEU A 5 1.79 25.83 -16.35
N LYS A 6 1.09 25.75 -17.50
CA LYS A 6 1.47 26.44 -18.74
C LYS A 6 1.57 27.95 -18.56
N ALA A 7 0.60 28.57 -17.86
CA ALA A 7 0.60 30.00 -17.60
C ALA A 7 1.77 30.44 -16.71
N LEU A 8 2.22 29.61 -15.77
CA LEU A 8 3.40 29.89 -14.95
C LEU A 8 4.69 29.70 -15.74
N VAL A 9 4.79 28.64 -16.51
CA VAL A 9 5.97 28.35 -17.35
C VAL A 9 6.21 29.45 -18.40
N SER A 10 5.13 30.00 -18.98
CA SER A 10 5.26 31.10 -19.94
C SER A 10 5.85 32.39 -19.35
N LYS A 11 5.80 32.58 -18.03
CA LYS A 11 6.34 33.72 -17.30
C LYS A 11 7.73 33.44 -16.70
N ALA A 12 8.15 32.18 -16.65
CA ALA A 12 9.40 31.78 -16.03
C ALA A 12 10.60 31.96 -16.99
N SER A 13 11.76 32.24 -16.42
CA SER A 13 13.01 32.35 -17.17
C SER A 13 13.77 31.02 -17.16
N PHE A 14 14.11 30.52 -18.35
CA PHE A 14 14.95 29.32 -18.56
C PHE A 14 16.35 29.72 -19.06
N ALA A 15 16.87 30.89 -18.64
CA ALA A 15 18.17 31.38 -19.05
C ALA A 15 19.30 30.40 -18.69
N VAL A 16 19.19 29.70 -17.57
CA VAL A 16 20.13 28.67 -17.14
C VAL A 16 19.50 27.29 -17.39
N LYS A 17 19.75 26.73 -18.57
CA LYS A 17 19.16 25.41 -18.98
C LYS A 17 19.51 24.23 -18.07
N THR A 18 20.59 24.34 -17.29
CA THR A 18 21.02 23.27 -16.37
C THR A 18 20.30 23.28 -15.03
N LYS A 19 19.56 24.35 -14.71
CA LYS A 19 18.81 24.47 -13.44
C LYS A 19 17.33 24.64 -13.73
N PHE A 20 16.54 23.80 -13.12
CA PHE A 20 15.09 23.95 -13.14
C PHE A 20 14.68 25.13 -12.24
N PRO A 21 13.83 26.06 -12.70
CA PRO A 21 13.39 27.22 -11.92
C PRO A 21 12.73 26.78 -10.61
N PRO A 22 13.23 27.24 -9.44
CA PRO A 22 12.68 26.83 -8.14
C PRO A 22 11.21 27.17 -7.98
N GLU A 23 10.76 28.29 -8.56
CA GLU A 23 9.37 28.75 -8.53
C GLU A 23 8.40 27.83 -9.25
N LEU A 24 8.89 26.99 -10.17
CA LEU A 24 8.06 26.02 -10.90
C LEU A 24 7.99 24.63 -10.22
N LYS A 25 8.79 24.38 -9.18
CA LYS A 25 8.73 23.12 -8.45
C LYS A 25 7.41 22.91 -7.72
N PRO A 26 6.90 23.87 -6.90
CA PRO A 26 5.61 23.69 -6.23
C PRO A 26 4.45 23.44 -7.19
N PRO A 27 4.22 24.23 -8.26
CA PRO A 27 3.13 23.95 -9.18
C PRO A 27 3.29 22.64 -9.96
N LEU A 28 4.53 22.18 -10.23
CA LEU A 28 4.77 20.87 -10.82
C LEU A 28 4.38 19.75 -9.86
N ILE A 29 4.71 19.87 -8.58
CA ILE A 29 4.34 18.92 -7.52
C ILE A 29 2.82 18.85 -7.37
N GLU A 30 2.13 20.00 -7.33
CA GLU A 30 0.67 20.03 -7.25
C GLU A 30 0.00 19.41 -8.48
N THR A 31 0.57 19.64 -9.68
CA THR A 31 0.09 19.01 -10.90
C THR A 31 0.30 17.50 -10.86
N ALA A 32 1.42 17.02 -10.34
CA ALA A 32 1.69 15.60 -10.16
C ALA A 32 0.74 14.96 -9.13
N LYS A 33 0.43 15.66 -8.04
CA LYS A 33 -0.56 15.21 -7.03
C LYS A 33 -1.92 15.02 -7.66
N VAL A 34 -2.44 16.01 -8.37
CA VAL A 34 -3.72 15.89 -9.09
C VAL A 34 -3.69 14.75 -10.11
N ALA A 35 -2.54 14.49 -10.75
CA ALA A 35 -2.42 13.36 -11.68
C ALA A 35 -2.51 12.02 -10.96
N VAL A 36 -1.99 11.88 -9.74
CA VAL A 36 -2.14 10.68 -8.90
C VAL A 36 -3.61 10.50 -8.49
N GLU A 37 -4.25 11.55 -8.01
CA GLU A 37 -5.66 11.54 -7.59
C GLU A 37 -6.62 11.14 -8.73
N LEU A 38 -6.26 11.43 -9.99
CA LEU A 38 -7.03 11.10 -11.19
C LEU A 38 -6.59 9.78 -11.86
N ASP A 39 -5.66 9.04 -11.27
CA ASP A 39 -5.03 7.84 -11.87
C ASP A 39 -4.35 8.10 -13.24
N GLU A 40 -3.89 9.33 -13.45
CA GLU A 40 -3.24 9.78 -14.68
C GLU A 40 -1.72 9.98 -14.52
N TYR A 41 -1.13 9.57 -13.38
CA TYR A 41 0.30 9.67 -13.13
C TYR A 41 1.07 8.51 -13.80
N ASN A 42 0.99 8.48 -15.13
CA ASN A 42 1.48 7.41 -15.99
C ASN A 42 2.40 7.95 -17.10
N ASP A 43 2.75 7.11 -18.06
CA ASP A 43 3.60 7.49 -19.19
C ASP A 43 3.04 8.66 -20.02
N ASN A 44 1.72 8.79 -20.14
CA ASN A 44 1.09 9.89 -20.87
C ASN A 44 1.34 11.24 -20.19
N PHE A 45 1.26 11.27 -18.84
CA PHE A 45 1.64 12.43 -18.06
C PHE A 45 3.06 12.87 -18.36
N PHE A 46 4.03 11.97 -18.33
CA PHE A 46 5.44 12.29 -18.60
C PHE A 46 5.72 12.61 -20.07
N ASN A 47 4.97 12.05 -21.01
CA ASN A 47 5.06 12.38 -22.42
C ASN A 47 4.53 13.80 -22.72
N TYR A 48 3.61 14.29 -21.90
CA TYR A 48 3.03 15.62 -22.08
C TYR A 48 3.93 16.75 -21.55
N LEU A 49 4.71 16.52 -20.50
CA LEU A 49 5.57 17.55 -19.87
C LEU A 49 6.53 18.26 -20.83
N PRO A 50 7.18 17.60 -21.82
CA PRO A 50 8.03 18.27 -22.79
C PRO A 50 7.31 19.28 -23.71
N SER A 51 6.00 19.18 -23.82
CA SER A 51 5.20 20.19 -24.55
C SER A 51 5.04 21.51 -23.78
N ILE A 52 5.28 21.48 -22.48
CA ILE A 52 5.15 22.62 -21.57
C ILE A 52 6.53 23.19 -21.20
N PHE A 53 7.50 22.32 -20.95
CA PHE A 53 8.84 22.67 -20.48
C PHE A 53 9.89 22.47 -21.56
N PRO A 54 10.95 23.31 -21.60
CA PRO A 54 12.04 23.18 -22.58
C PRO A 54 13.03 22.05 -22.19
N TYR A 55 12.54 20.95 -21.65
CA TYR A 55 13.33 19.80 -21.24
C TYR A 55 12.76 18.51 -21.88
N ASN A 56 13.63 17.52 -22.09
CA ASN A 56 13.18 16.24 -22.61
C ASN A 56 12.39 15.40 -21.56
N ARG A 57 11.67 14.39 -22.04
CA ARG A 57 10.85 13.50 -21.21
C ARG A 57 11.61 12.90 -20.03
N PHE A 58 12.82 12.39 -20.29
CA PHE A 58 13.62 11.72 -19.26
C PHE A 58 14.00 12.70 -18.12
N THR A 59 14.44 13.90 -18.46
CA THR A 59 14.77 14.93 -17.48
C THR A 59 13.55 15.33 -16.66
N MET A 60 12.41 15.56 -17.32
CA MET A 60 11.18 15.92 -16.62
C MET A 60 10.67 14.80 -15.72
N MET A 61 10.70 13.54 -16.20
CA MET A 61 10.31 12.38 -15.40
C MET A 61 11.20 12.24 -14.16
N LYS A 62 12.53 12.28 -14.32
CA LYS A 62 13.48 12.17 -13.21
C LYS A 62 13.31 13.30 -12.19
N LEU A 63 13.13 14.53 -12.66
CA LEU A 63 12.90 15.69 -11.82
C LEU A 63 11.59 15.57 -11.05
N THR A 64 10.48 15.30 -11.73
CA THR A 64 9.15 15.21 -11.12
C THR A 64 9.11 14.11 -10.09
N LYS A 65 9.59 12.91 -10.40
CA LYS A 65 9.62 11.78 -9.46
C LYS A 65 10.45 12.07 -8.21
N ARG A 66 11.59 12.77 -8.36
CA ARG A 66 12.42 13.17 -7.22
C ARG A 66 11.74 14.22 -6.34
N GLU A 67 11.22 15.28 -6.94
CA GLU A 67 10.61 16.39 -6.17
C GLU A 67 9.27 16.01 -5.57
N PHE A 68 8.50 15.14 -6.23
CA PHE A 68 7.19 14.70 -5.77
C PHE A 68 7.26 13.51 -4.79
N PHE A 69 8.40 12.82 -4.65
CA PHE A 69 8.54 11.60 -3.88
C PHE A 69 7.89 11.66 -2.49
N HIS A 70 8.19 12.70 -1.71
CA HIS A 70 7.67 12.82 -0.34
C HIS A 70 6.15 12.96 -0.30
N LYS A 71 5.60 13.79 -1.18
CA LYS A 71 4.15 14.00 -1.31
C LYS A 71 3.44 12.76 -1.84
N HIS A 72 4.06 12.03 -2.75
CA HIS A 72 3.55 10.78 -3.27
C HIS A 72 3.48 9.70 -2.18
N MET A 73 4.54 9.58 -1.38
CA MET A 73 4.58 8.67 -0.23
C MET A 73 3.61 9.07 0.88
N GLU A 74 3.41 10.37 1.13
CA GLU A 74 2.43 10.89 2.08
C GLU A 74 1.01 10.50 1.66
N TYR A 75 0.64 10.76 0.40
CA TYR A 75 -0.65 10.39 -0.17
C TYR A 75 -0.99 8.91 0.03
N PHE A 76 -0.06 8.01 -0.33
CA PHE A 76 -0.31 6.56 -0.15
C PHE A 76 -0.32 6.13 1.31
N ARG A 77 0.42 6.80 2.17
CA ARG A 77 0.38 6.51 3.61
C ARG A 77 -0.95 6.89 4.21
N ASP A 78 -1.48 8.06 3.87
CA ASP A 78 -2.78 8.52 4.35
C ASP A 78 -3.90 7.60 3.85
N LEU A 79 -3.84 7.19 2.58
CA LEU A 79 -4.76 6.20 2.00
C LEU A 79 -4.68 4.85 2.73
N GLN A 80 -3.47 4.35 3.01
CA GLN A 80 -3.26 3.11 3.75
C GLN A 80 -3.86 3.18 5.16
N GLU A 81 -3.64 4.29 5.87
CA GLU A 81 -4.18 4.50 7.22
C GLU A 81 -5.70 4.51 7.23
N GLU A 82 -6.34 5.18 6.27
CA GLU A 82 -7.79 5.17 6.11
C GLU A 82 -8.36 3.75 5.99
N HIS A 83 -7.73 2.90 5.16
CA HIS A 83 -8.16 1.52 4.97
C HIS A 83 -7.87 0.62 6.17
N ILE A 84 -6.77 0.86 6.89
CA ILE A 84 -6.47 0.16 8.16
C ILE A 84 -7.52 0.51 9.23
N GLU A 85 -7.91 1.79 9.35
CA GLU A 85 -8.96 2.20 10.29
C GLU A 85 -10.31 1.57 9.95
N LYS A 86 -10.67 1.50 8.67
CA LYS A 86 -11.89 0.80 8.22
C LYS A 86 -11.85 -0.68 8.57
N LEU A 87 -10.73 -1.34 8.28
CA LEU A 87 -10.54 -2.76 8.62
C LEU A 87 -10.65 -3.00 10.12
N SER A 88 -10.02 -2.16 10.95
CA SER A 88 -10.10 -2.24 12.42
C SER A 88 -11.53 -2.14 12.90
N LYS A 89 -12.31 -1.17 12.40
CA LYS A 89 -13.73 -1.02 12.75
C LYS A 89 -14.56 -2.26 12.40
N LEU A 90 -14.34 -2.82 11.21
CA LEU A 90 -15.03 -4.04 10.78
C LEU A 90 -14.70 -5.23 11.68
N ILE A 91 -13.44 -5.35 12.12
CA ILE A 91 -13.01 -6.39 13.06
C ILE A 91 -13.65 -6.18 14.43
N ASP A 92 -13.61 -4.96 14.97
CA ASP A 92 -14.18 -4.61 16.27
C ASP A 92 -15.70 -4.85 16.33
N GLU A 93 -16.41 -4.65 15.23
CA GLU A 93 -17.85 -4.93 15.12
C GLU A 93 -18.15 -6.44 15.05
N GLN A 94 -17.36 -7.19 14.29
CA GLN A 94 -17.62 -8.61 14.02
C GLN A 94 -17.09 -9.55 15.12
N PHE A 95 -16.01 -9.17 15.79
CA PHE A 95 -15.36 -10.03 16.78
C PHE A 95 -16.27 -10.41 17.94
N PRO A 96 -17.02 -9.49 18.60
CA PRO A 96 -17.92 -9.83 19.70
C PRO A 96 -19.04 -10.77 19.27
N MET A 97 -19.58 -10.58 18.07
CA MET A 97 -20.65 -11.43 17.52
C MET A 97 -20.15 -12.87 17.31
N GLN A 98 -19.01 -13.02 16.65
CA GLN A 98 -18.41 -14.32 16.39
C GLN A 98 -17.96 -15.03 17.68
N ALA A 99 -17.48 -14.26 18.67
CA ALA A 99 -17.13 -14.79 19.99
C ALA A 99 -18.38 -15.34 20.69
N SER A 100 -19.48 -14.60 20.69
CA SER A 100 -20.75 -15.03 21.28
C SER A 100 -21.35 -16.27 20.59
N GLU A 101 -21.28 -16.33 19.25
CA GLU A 101 -21.70 -17.50 18.47
C GLU A 101 -20.86 -18.73 18.85
N TYR A 102 -19.55 -18.58 18.96
CA TYR A 102 -18.67 -19.67 19.35
C TYR A 102 -18.96 -20.18 20.77
N GLU A 103 -19.17 -19.28 21.74
CA GLU A 103 -19.52 -19.65 23.11
C GLU A 103 -20.89 -20.36 23.19
N ALA A 104 -21.84 -20.00 22.34
CA ALA A 104 -23.13 -20.66 22.26
C ALA A 104 -22.97 -22.09 21.71
N LEU A 105 -22.17 -22.27 20.67
CA LEU A 105 -21.84 -23.57 20.10
C LEU A 105 -21.10 -24.47 21.11
N CYS A 106 -20.12 -23.95 21.85
CA CYS A 106 -19.43 -24.68 22.89
C CYS A 106 -20.40 -25.20 23.99
N ARG A 107 -21.35 -24.36 24.40
CA ARG A 107 -22.37 -24.74 25.37
C ARG A 107 -23.32 -25.82 24.86
N GLU A 108 -23.72 -25.76 23.59
CA GLU A 108 -24.60 -26.74 22.96
C GLU A 108 -23.91 -28.12 22.83
N HIS A 109 -22.62 -28.12 22.52
CA HIS A 109 -21.83 -29.34 22.35
C HIS A 109 -21.17 -29.85 23.64
N GLY A 110 -21.33 -29.14 24.78
CA GLY A 110 -20.77 -29.55 26.07
C GLY A 110 -19.24 -29.55 26.12
N VAL A 111 -18.58 -28.79 25.25
CA VAL A 111 -17.12 -28.69 25.16
C VAL A 111 -16.66 -27.42 25.90
N GLU A 112 -15.76 -27.59 26.88
CA GLU A 112 -15.07 -26.45 27.47
C GLU A 112 -14.14 -25.85 26.41
N GLY A 113 -14.37 -24.56 26.02
CA GLY A 113 -13.62 -23.88 25.01
C GLY A 113 -12.14 -23.75 25.41
N LYS A 114 -11.24 -24.38 24.68
CA LYS A 114 -9.80 -24.14 24.80
C LYS A 114 -9.44 -22.85 24.07
N ASP A 115 -9.02 -21.83 24.81
CA ASP A 115 -8.34 -20.64 24.26
C ASP A 115 -6.98 -21.09 23.73
N ASN A 116 -6.87 -21.32 22.42
CA ASN A 116 -5.58 -21.52 21.78
C ASN A 116 -4.90 -20.13 21.57
N ASN A 117 -4.36 -19.58 22.66
CA ASN A 117 -3.53 -18.37 22.63
C ASN A 117 -2.03 -18.73 22.49
N ASP A 118 -1.73 -19.81 21.80
CA ASP A 118 -0.35 -20.21 21.54
C ASP A 118 0.02 -19.90 20.09
N HIS A 119 0.54 -18.68 19.87
CA HIS A 119 1.24 -18.29 18.66
C HIS A 119 2.62 -18.95 18.64
N GLN A 120 2.69 -20.27 18.45
CA GLN A 120 3.93 -20.89 18.03
C GLN A 120 4.07 -20.81 16.52
N GLY A 121 5.17 -20.19 16.09
CA GLY A 121 5.52 -19.99 14.70
C GLY A 121 5.48 -21.30 13.90
N VAL A 122 4.79 -21.23 12.77
CA VAL A 122 4.81 -22.30 11.79
C VAL A 122 6.11 -22.14 11.00
N ASP A 123 7.11 -22.98 11.32
CA ASP A 123 8.23 -23.22 10.42
C ASP A 123 7.72 -24.02 9.21
N GLU A 124 7.97 -23.47 8.02
CA GLU A 124 7.80 -24.15 6.75
C GLU A 124 8.77 -25.35 6.68
N GLU A 125 8.27 -26.49 6.37
CA GLU A 125 8.74 -27.63 5.58
C GLU A 125 8.25 -28.97 6.16
N LYS A 126 7.27 -29.56 5.46
CA LYS A 126 7.36 -30.94 4.96
C LYS A 126 6.12 -31.33 4.16
N VAL A 127 6.32 -31.37 2.84
CA VAL A 127 5.50 -32.18 1.95
C VAL A 127 5.79 -33.66 2.24
N GLY A 128 4.78 -34.38 2.69
CA GLY A 128 4.85 -35.81 2.91
C GLY A 128 3.45 -36.40 2.83
N ASP A 129 3.15 -36.98 1.69
CA ASP A 129 1.97 -37.82 1.42
C ASP A 129 1.93 -39.02 2.40
N THR A 130 0.90 -39.10 3.24
CA THR A 130 0.43 -40.36 3.81
C THR A 130 -1.02 -40.21 4.27
N SER A 131 -1.91 -40.83 3.52
CA SER A 131 -3.31 -41.06 3.86
C SER A 131 -3.44 -41.95 5.08
N VAL A 132 -3.85 -41.39 6.22
CA VAL A 132 -4.36 -42.11 7.37
C VAL A 132 -5.74 -41.56 7.70
N PRO A 133 -6.78 -42.39 7.82
CA PRO A 133 -8.10 -41.91 8.23
C PRO A 133 -8.06 -41.45 9.67
N VAL A 134 -8.08 -40.13 9.87
CA VAL A 134 -8.23 -39.54 11.19
C VAL A 134 -9.69 -39.66 11.61
N ALA A 135 -9.92 -40.38 12.71
CA ALA A 135 -11.21 -40.38 13.40
C ALA A 135 -11.58 -38.91 13.73
N GLU A 136 -12.76 -38.51 13.30
CA GLU A 136 -13.39 -37.22 13.58
C GLU A 136 -13.61 -37.04 15.09
N THR A 137 -12.62 -36.52 15.80
CA THR A 137 -12.90 -35.73 16.98
C THR A 137 -13.06 -34.30 16.49
N ASP A 138 -14.28 -33.89 16.28
CA ASP A 138 -14.64 -32.53 15.89
C ASP A 138 -14.32 -31.59 17.06
N GLU A 139 -13.03 -31.27 17.24
CA GLU A 139 -12.60 -30.25 18.19
C GLU A 139 -13.09 -28.91 17.66
N LEU A 140 -14.06 -28.29 18.35
CA LEU A 140 -14.54 -26.96 18.09
C LEU A 140 -13.36 -25.97 18.26
N VAL A 141 -12.69 -25.63 17.15
CA VAL A 141 -11.58 -24.66 17.14
C VAL A 141 -12.14 -23.29 16.89
N ARG A 142 -11.86 -22.36 17.82
CA ARG A 142 -12.20 -20.93 17.67
C ARG A 142 -11.44 -20.36 16.47
N ARG A 143 -12.15 -20.01 15.39
CA ARG A 143 -11.59 -19.39 14.20
C ARG A 143 -12.36 -18.13 13.86
N PHE A 144 -11.66 -17.00 13.74
CA PHE A 144 -12.24 -15.78 13.23
C PHE A 144 -12.56 -15.91 11.73
N ARG A 145 -13.77 -15.57 11.34
CA ARG A 145 -14.24 -15.62 9.95
C ARG A 145 -14.15 -14.24 9.33
N TRP A 146 -13.30 -14.10 8.33
CA TRP A 146 -13.16 -12.90 7.55
C TRP A 146 -14.36 -12.70 6.64
N THR A 147 -14.98 -11.53 6.69
CA THR A 147 -16.01 -11.11 5.73
C THR A 147 -15.36 -10.68 4.41
N ASP A 148 -16.16 -10.57 3.34
CA ASP A 148 -15.64 -10.11 2.05
C ASP A 148 -15.22 -8.65 2.12
N GLU A 149 -15.93 -7.81 2.86
CA GLU A 149 -15.54 -6.42 3.11
C GLU A 149 -14.17 -6.31 3.80
N MET A 150 -13.92 -7.12 4.83
CA MET A 150 -12.60 -7.15 5.48
C MET A 150 -11.49 -7.59 4.52
N ARG A 151 -11.78 -8.56 3.64
CA ARG A 151 -10.82 -9.02 2.64
C ARG A 151 -10.50 -7.94 1.62
N GLU A 152 -11.50 -7.16 1.18
CA GLU A 152 -11.33 -6.04 0.26
C GLU A 152 -10.48 -4.93 0.89
N GLU A 153 -10.75 -4.55 2.13
CA GLU A 153 -9.95 -3.55 2.86
C GLU A 153 -8.50 -4.03 3.03
N LEU A 154 -8.30 -5.27 3.47
CA LEU A 154 -6.95 -5.85 3.60
C LEU A 154 -6.22 -5.90 2.25
N PHE A 155 -6.90 -6.28 1.18
CA PHE A 155 -6.33 -6.31 -0.16
C PHE A 155 -5.88 -4.92 -0.61
N THR A 156 -6.68 -3.89 -0.33
CA THR A 156 -6.33 -2.50 -0.63
C THR A 156 -5.10 -2.06 0.16
N VAL A 157 -5.03 -2.35 1.46
CA VAL A 157 -3.86 -2.06 2.30
C VAL A 157 -2.58 -2.70 1.75
N ILE A 158 -2.65 -3.96 1.31
CA ILE A 158 -1.51 -4.68 0.71
C ILE A 158 -1.11 -4.05 -0.63
N THR A 159 -2.09 -3.70 -1.46
CA THR A 159 -1.85 -3.07 -2.76
C THR A 159 -1.15 -1.72 -2.61
N VAL A 160 -1.59 -0.91 -1.66
CA VAL A 160 -0.96 0.39 -1.35
C VAL A 160 0.46 0.19 -0.83
N GLU A 161 0.74 -0.80 0.04
CA GLU A 161 2.11 -1.09 0.51
C GLU A 161 3.03 -1.51 -0.65
N ASN A 162 2.53 -2.32 -1.59
CA ASN A 162 3.29 -2.69 -2.78
C ASN A 162 3.62 -1.45 -3.64
N ALA A 163 2.64 -0.57 -3.89
CA ALA A 163 2.85 0.68 -4.62
C ALA A 163 3.90 1.57 -3.94
N MET A 164 3.85 1.73 -2.61
CA MET A 164 4.86 2.47 -1.85
C MET A 164 6.26 1.84 -1.99
N SER A 165 6.34 0.52 -2.00
CA SER A 165 7.61 -0.21 -2.18
C SER A 165 8.19 -0.01 -3.57
N GLU A 166 7.36 -0.01 -4.61
CA GLU A 166 7.75 0.30 -5.98
C GLU A 166 8.29 1.73 -6.11
N ILE A 167 7.60 2.72 -5.52
CA ILE A 167 8.03 4.13 -5.52
C ILE A 167 9.39 4.29 -4.82
N ARG A 168 9.62 3.60 -3.70
CA ARG A 168 10.92 3.60 -3.01
C ARG A 168 12.02 2.99 -3.87
N ASN A 169 11.76 1.84 -4.49
CA ASN A 169 12.70 1.18 -5.38
C ASN A 169 13.00 2.01 -6.63
N GLU A 170 12.01 2.69 -7.18
CA GLU A 170 12.20 3.60 -8.30
C GLU A 170 13.08 4.79 -7.92
N LYS A 171 12.88 5.38 -6.76
CA LYS A 171 13.76 6.45 -6.25
C LYS A 171 15.19 5.98 -6.13
N LEU A 172 15.45 4.80 -5.55
CA LEU A 172 16.79 4.24 -5.42
C LEU A 172 17.46 4.05 -6.78
N LYS A 173 16.71 3.55 -7.78
CA LYS A 173 17.19 3.43 -9.17
C LYS A 173 17.56 4.80 -9.78
N LEU A 174 16.74 5.83 -9.56
CA LEU A 174 17.00 7.19 -10.06
C LEU A 174 18.22 7.85 -9.40
N GLU A 175 18.52 7.49 -8.16
CA GLU A 175 19.68 7.95 -7.39
C GLU A 175 20.94 7.09 -7.60
N ASN A 176 20.86 6.01 -8.41
CA ASN A 176 21.91 5.02 -8.66
C ASN A 176 22.39 4.34 -7.36
N VAL A 177 21.48 4.13 -6.40
CA VAL A 177 21.77 3.36 -5.19
C VAL A 177 21.62 1.88 -5.51
N PRO A 178 22.63 1.03 -5.24
CA PRO A 178 22.60 -0.39 -5.61
C PRO A 178 21.63 -1.21 -4.77
N ASP A 179 21.25 -0.71 -3.59
CA ASP A 179 20.33 -1.39 -2.69
C ASP A 179 18.89 -1.34 -3.23
N SER A 180 18.15 -2.42 -2.98
CA SER A 180 16.71 -2.48 -3.24
C SER A 180 15.94 -2.53 -1.93
N TYR A 181 14.80 -1.84 -1.90
CA TYR A 181 13.88 -1.95 -0.78
C TYR A 181 13.15 -3.30 -0.82
N SER A 182 13.22 -4.06 0.27
CA SER A 182 12.62 -5.39 0.33
C SER A 182 11.11 -5.32 0.56
N GLU A 183 10.33 -5.62 -0.47
CA GLU A 183 8.87 -5.69 -0.40
C GLU A 183 8.37 -6.73 0.61
N ILE A 184 9.09 -7.86 0.76
CA ILE A 184 8.77 -8.90 1.73
C ILE A 184 8.87 -8.35 3.16
N ASN A 185 9.94 -7.62 3.47
CA ASN A 185 10.11 -7.02 4.79
C ASN A 185 9.09 -5.90 5.06
N ALA A 186 8.74 -5.12 4.04
CA ALA A 186 7.71 -4.11 4.12
C ALA A 186 6.34 -4.73 4.47
N ARG A 187 5.94 -5.78 3.75
CA ARG A 187 4.70 -6.51 4.04
C ARG A 187 4.70 -7.15 5.43
N LYS A 188 5.82 -7.76 5.86
CA LYS A 188 5.93 -8.28 7.22
C LYS A 188 5.75 -7.20 8.29
N ALA A 189 6.34 -6.02 8.08
CA ALA A 189 6.18 -4.88 9.00
C ALA A 189 4.73 -4.36 9.02
N MET A 190 4.08 -4.30 7.85
CA MET A 190 2.68 -3.92 7.73
C MET A 190 1.77 -4.91 8.47
N TYR A 191 1.94 -6.22 8.28
CA TYR A 191 1.14 -7.23 8.99
C TYR A 191 1.27 -7.13 10.51
N LYS A 192 2.48 -6.84 11.02
CA LYS A 192 2.69 -6.59 12.47
C LYS A 192 1.99 -5.34 12.98
N ARG A 193 1.68 -4.38 12.11
CA ARG A 193 0.96 -3.15 12.48
C ARG A 193 -0.55 -3.37 12.52
N ILE A 194 -1.07 -4.32 11.75
CA ILE A 194 -2.50 -4.65 11.68
C ILE A 194 -2.88 -5.68 12.76
N ALA A 195 -1.97 -6.56 13.14
CA ALA A 195 -2.18 -7.59 14.17
C ALA A 195 -2.18 -6.98 15.57
#